data_04fe7bf5f87a97fe5d1f9c463915a963
#
_entry.id   04fe7bf5f87a97fe5d1f9c463915a963
#
_cell.length_a   1.000
_cell.length_b   1.000
_cell.length_c   1.000
_cell.angle_alpha   90.00
_cell.angle_beta   90.00
_cell.angle_gamma   90.00
#
_symmetry.space_group_name_H-M   'P 1'
#
loop_
_entity.id
_entity.type
_entity.pdbx_description
1 polymer ?
#
loop_
_entity_poly.entity_id
_entity_poly.type
_entity_poly.pdbx_seq_one_letter_code
_entity_poly.pdbx_strand_id
1 'polypeptide(L)'
;MFGFGPFAGFLTLTFATVGFMAKLMAEDIEEIQASQLEALRATGAGYLQVLDFAVLSQVMPRLLGLSLYRLDINFRESAVIGIVGAGGIGATLNTAMDRYEFDSAAAILWVIIVIVMFAEYSSGRLRKYIQ
;
A
#
# COMPACT_ATOMS: atom_id res chain seq x y z
N MET A 1 -9.07 18.06 17.12
CA MET A 1 -9.85 18.55 16.00
C MET A 1 -10.35 17.46 15.06
N PHE A 2 -9.56 16.41 14.80
CA PHE A 2 -10.00 15.27 13.98
C PHE A 2 -10.39 14.11 14.88
N GLY A 3 -11.42 14.17 15.66
CA GLY A 3 -11.83 13.17 16.65
C GLY A 3 -11.63 11.68 16.24
N PHE A 4 -11.89 10.76 17.12
CA PHE A 4 -11.90 9.33 16.78
C PHE A 4 -12.94 9.08 15.67
N GLY A 5 -12.54 8.47 14.56
CA GLY A 5 -13.43 8.16 13.45
C GLY A 5 -12.71 7.71 12.17
N PRO A 6 -13.46 7.26 11.16
CA PRO A 6 -12.90 6.75 9.89
C PRO A 6 -11.99 7.75 9.18
N PHE A 7 -12.25 9.04 9.34
CA PHE A 7 -11.44 10.09 8.72
C PHE A 7 -10.03 10.19 9.32
N ALA A 8 -9.90 10.03 10.63
CA ALA A 8 -8.60 9.99 11.29
C ALA A 8 -7.78 8.79 10.84
N GLY A 9 -8.39 7.60 10.73
CA GLY A 9 -7.75 6.40 10.19
C GLY A 9 -7.29 6.59 8.74
N PHE A 10 -8.15 7.17 7.90
CA PHE A 10 -7.80 7.48 6.51
C PHE A 10 -6.60 8.42 6.41
N LEU A 11 -6.57 9.50 7.17
CA LEU A 11 -5.44 10.43 7.18
C LEU A 11 -4.14 9.75 7.62
N THR A 12 -4.19 8.96 8.69
CA THR A 12 -3.03 8.24 9.21
C THR A 12 -2.43 7.31 8.15
N LEU A 13 -3.26 6.49 7.50
CA LEU A 13 -2.82 5.59 6.42
C LEU A 13 -2.30 6.36 5.22
N THR A 14 -2.92 7.49 4.87
CA THR A 14 -2.49 8.33 3.76
C THR A 14 -1.10 8.89 4.00
N PHE A 15 -0.85 9.53 5.15
CA PHE A 15 0.46 10.08 5.48
C PHE A 15 1.54 9.00 5.54
N ALA A 16 1.26 7.87 6.18
CA ALA A 16 2.17 6.74 6.25
C ALA A 16 2.48 6.18 4.85
N THR A 17 1.46 6.04 4.00
CA THR A 17 1.63 5.52 2.64
C THR A 17 2.43 6.48 1.76
N VAL A 18 2.10 7.78 1.77
CA VAL A 18 2.80 8.78 0.97
C VAL A 18 4.28 8.86 1.36
N GLY A 19 4.59 8.91 2.66
CA GLY A 19 5.98 8.95 3.13
C GLY A 19 6.78 7.72 2.73
N PHE A 20 6.19 6.54 2.90
CA PHE A 20 6.82 5.26 2.53
C PHE A 20 7.05 5.16 1.02
N MET A 21 6.02 5.44 0.21
CA MET A 21 6.11 5.37 -1.25
C MET A 21 7.10 6.39 -1.80
N ALA A 22 7.08 7.63 -1.29
CA ALA A 22 7.99 8.67 -1.74
C ALA A 22 9.46 8.29 -1.50
N LYS A 23 9.77 7.71 -0.34
CA LYS A 23 11.11 7.25 -0.02
C LYS A 23 11.57 6.15 -0.97
N LEU A 24 10.78 5.09 -1.13
CA LEU A 24 11.16 3.97 -1.99
C LEU A 24 11.23 4.36 -3.47
N MET A 25 10.34 5.24 -3.94
CA MET A 25 10.45 5.78 -5.30
C MET A 25 11.72 6.59 -5.51
N ALA A 26 12.14 7.39 -4.53
CA ALA A 26 13.39 8.13 -4.63
C ALA A 26 14.59 7.17 -4.72
N GLU A 27 14.64 6.13 -3.89
CA GLU A 27 15.66 5.07 -3.95
C GLU A 27 15.66 4.35 -5.31
N ASP A 28 14.48 3.98 -5.84
CA ASP A 28 14.37 3.34 -7.16
C ASP A 28 14.86 4.25 -8.31
N ILE A 29 14.63 5.56 -8.21
CA ILE A 29 15.12 6.53 -9.21
C ILE A 29 16.64 6.71 -9.11
N GLU A 30 17.21 6.66 -7.92
CA GLU A 30 18.67 6.73 -7.72
C GLU A 30 19.39 5.48 -8.26
N GLU A 31 18.73 4.33 -8.25
CA GLU A 31 19.29 3.04 -8.71
C GLU A 31 19.11 2.77 -10.22
N ILE A 32 18.55 3.70 -11.00
CA ILE A 32 18.38 3.50 -12.44
C ILE A 32 19.72 3.30 -13.17
N GLN A 33 19.71 2.49 -14.22
CA GLN A 33 20.89 2.23 -15.03
C GLN A 33 21.28 3.47 -15.86
N ALA A 34 22.38 4.10 -15.51
CA ALA A 34 22.89 5.28 -16.19
C ALA A 34 23.23 5.01 -17.68
N SER A 35 23.62 3.79 -18.02
CA SER A 35 23.93 3.40 -19.39
C SER A 35 22.76 3.56 -20.37
N GLN A 36 21.54 3.27 -19.94
CA GLN A 36 20.34 3.48 -20.76
C GLN A 36 20.03 4.96 -20.94
N LEU A 37 20.30 5.75 -19.91
CA LEU A 37 20.14 7.21 -19.94
C LEU A 37 21.12 7.85 -20.94
N GLU A 38 22.38 7.42 -20.89
CA GLU A 38 23.43 7.90 -21.79
C GLU A 38 23.18 7.47 -23.24
N ALA A 39 22.75 6.23 -23.46
CA ALA A 39 22.43 5.73 -24.79
C ALA A 39 21.31 6.57 -25.45
N LEU A 40 20.24 6.88 -24.73
CA LEU A 40 19.15 7.71 -25.22
C LEU A 40 19.60 9.18 -25.48
N ARG A 41 20.43 9.72 -24.63
CA ARG A 41 21.00 11.07 -24.85
C ARG A 41 21.90 11.11 -26.08
N ALA A 42 22.66 10.06 -26.35
CA ALA A 42 23.52 9.97 -27.53
C ALA A 42 22.74 9.95 -28.85
N THR A 43 21.47 9.52 -28.84
CA THR A 43 20.59 9.62 -30.03
C THR A 43 20.00 11.01 -30.26
N GLY A 44 20.30 11.99 -29.39
CA GLY A 44 19.73 13.33 -29.48
C GLY A 44 18.31 13.44 -28.88
N ALA A 45 17.88 12.47 -28.07
CA ALA A 45 16.57 12.49 -27.42
C ALA A 45 16.42 13.70 -26.49
N GLY A 46 15.26 14.35 -26.55
CA GLY A 46 14.93 15.47 -25.67
C GLY A 46 14.68 14.99 -24.22
N TYR A 47 14.73 15.94 -23.27
CA TYR A 47 14.57 15.65 -21.83
C TYR A 47 13.34 14.80 -21.50
N LEU A 48 12.18 15.12 -22.07
CA LEU A 48 10.94 14.37 -21.82
C LEU A 48 11.00 12.94 -22.37
N GLN A 49 11.65 12.75 -23.51
CA GLN A 49 11.85 11.42 -24.10
C GLN A 49 12.77 10.56 -23.24
N VAL A 50 13.84 11.15 -22.70
CA VAL A 50 14.75 10.46 -21.78
C VAL A 50 14.01 10.09 -20.48
N LEU A 51 13.17 10.97 -19.96
CA LEU A 51 12.37 10.70 -18.76
C LEU A 51 11.39 9.53 -19.00
N ASP A 52 10.68 9.53 -20.12
CA ASP A 52 9.66 8.54 -20.43
C ASP A 52 10.28 7.17 -20.76
N PHE A 53 11.22 7.13 -21.68
CA PHE A 53 11.77 5.86 -22.18
C PHE A 53 12.90 5.28 -21.35
N ALA A 54 13.69 6.07 -20.65
CA ALA A 54 14.79 5.55 -19.83
C ALA A 54 14.44 5.46 -18.35
N VAL A 55 13.83 6.49 -17.76
CA VAL A 55 13.56 6.53 -16.32
C VAL A 55 12.25 5.79 -16.01
N LEU A 56 11.16 6.22 -16.63
CA LEU A 56 9.82 5.70 -16.31
C LEU A 56 9.71 4.20 -16.63
N SER A 57 10.31 3.74 -17.73
CA SER A 57 10.29 2.32 -18.11
C SER A 57 11.00 1.42 -17.09
N GLN A 58 12.03 1.92 -16.40
CA GLN A 58 12.74 1.17 -15.36
C GLN A 58 12.02 1.21 -14.00
N VAL A 59 11.44 2.36 -13.64
CA VAL A 59 10.81 2.58 -12.35
C VAL A 59 9.37 2.02 -12.30
N MET A 60 8.63 2.05 -13.40
CA MET A 60 7.20 1.68 -13.43
C MET A 60 6.91 0.25 -12.93
N PRO A 61 7.63 -0.81 -13.34
CA PRO A 61 7.37 -2.16 -12.83
C PRO A 61 7.58 -2.27 -11.32
N ARG A 62 8.61 -1.60 -10.78
CA ARG A 62 8.89 -1.55 -9.34
C ARG A 62 7.80 -0.78 -8.60
N LEU A 63 7.38 0.37 -9.14
CA LEU A 63 6.30 1.19 -8.58
C LEU A 63 4.99 0.41 -8.47
N LEU A 64 4.61 -0.33 -9.50
CA LEU A 64 3.42 -1.18 -9.47
C LEU A 64 3.53 -2.27 -8.40
N GLY A 65 4.69 -2.93 -8.30
CA GLY A 65 4.95 -3.92 -7.26
C GLY A 65 4.86 -3.35 -5.83
N LEU A 66 5.44 -2.17 -5.62
CA LEU A 66 5.39 -1.45 -4.34
C LEU A 66 3.97 -0.98 -3.99
N SER A 67 3.21 -0.52 -4.99
CA SER A 67 1.81 -0.10 -4.80
C SER A 67 0.94 -1.26 -4.34
N LEU A 68 1.08 -2.43 -4.95
CA LEU A 68 0.37 -3.64 -4.54
C LEU A 68 0.79 -4.10 -3.14
N TYR A 69 2.08 -4.04 -2.83
CA TYR A 69 2.60 -4.35 -1.50
C TYR A 69 2.03 -3.41 -0.43
N ARG A 70 1.99 -2.10 -0.73
CA ARG A 70 1.45 -1.12 0.21
C ARG A 70 -0.07 -1.24 0.37
N LEU A 71 -0.77 -1.61 -0.70
CA LEU A 71 -2.20 -1.91 -0.63
C LEU A 71 -2.48 -3.03 0.37
N ASP A 72 -1.71 -4.12 0.30
CA ASP A 72 -1.83 -5.26 1.21
C ASP A 72 -1.58 -4.87 2.67
N ILE A 73 -0.53 -4.10 2.93
CA ILE A 73 -0.25 -3.54 4.26
C ILE A 73 -1.39 -2.67 4.76
N ASN A 74 -1.91 -1.77 3.92
CA ASN A 74 -3.00 -0.87 4.29
C ASN A 74 -4.29 -1.63 4.65
N PHE A 75 -4.58 -2.74 3.98
CA PHE A 75 -5.70 -3.61 4.35
C PHE A 75 -5.55 -4.15 5.77
N ARG A 76 -4.38 -4.62 6.12
CA ARG A 76 -4.08 -5.15 7.47
C ARG A 76 -4.10 -4.05 8.52
N GLU A 77 -3.45 -2.92 8.25
CA GLU A 77 -3.41 -1.76 9.14
C GLU A 77 -4.81 -1.17 9.36
N SER A 78 -5.70 -1.19 8.36
CA SER A 78 -7.06 -0.68 8.49
C SER A 78 -7.88 -1.43 9.54
N ALA A 79 -7.69 -2.73 9.67
CA ALA A 79 -8.34 -3.54 10.72
C ALA A 79 -7.83 -3.14 12.11
N VAL A 80 -6.52 -2.92 12.27
CA VAL A 80 -5.91 -2.53 13.55
C VAL A 80 -6.32 -1.12 13.95
N ILE A 81 -6.31 -0.17 13.02
CA ILE A 81 -6.72 1.22 13.26
C ILE A 81 -8.21 1.29 13.62
N GLY A 82 -9.02 0.40 13.05
CA GLY A 82 -10.44 0.24 13.41
C GLY A 82 -10.65 -0.07 14.89
N ILE A 83 -9.79 -0.89 15.49
CA ILE A 83 -9.86 -1.24 16.93
C ILE A 83 -9.60 0.00 17.81
N VAL A 84 -8.70 0.89 17.39
CA VAL A 84 -8.34 2.10 18.16
C VAL A 84 -9.22 3.32 17.86
N GLY A 85 -10.39 3.10 17.26
CA GLY A 85 -11.42 4.15 17.14
C GLY A 85 -11.62 4.73 15.73
N ALA A 86 -11.01 4.16 14.68
CA ALA A 86 -11.28 4.59 13.31
C ALA A 86 -12.61 4.05 12.74
N GLY A 87 -13.35 3.22 13.49
CA GLY A 87 -14.61 2.64 13.03
C GLY A 87 -14.44 1.37 12.21
N GLY A 88 -15.52 0.95 11.52
CA GLY A 88 -15.52 -0.26 10.68
C GLY A 88 -15.50 -1.55 11.49
N ILE A 89 -15.04 -2.64 10.88
CA ILE A 89 -15.01 -4.00 11.49
C ILE A 89 -14.19 -4.05 12.78
N GLY A 90 -13.12 -3.26 12.88
CA GLY A 90 -12.30 -3.19 14.09
C GLY A 90 -13.04 -2.58 15.30
N ALA A 91 -13.89 -1.58 15.06
CA ALA A 91 -14.70 -1.00 16.14
C ALA A 91 -15.77 -1.97 16.65
N THR A 92 -16.38 -2.77 15.77
CA THR A 92 -17.31 -3.83 16.16
C THR A 92 -16.61 -4.92 16.98
N LEU A 93 -15.37 -5.27 16.63
CA LEU A 93 -14.55 -6.18 17.41
C LEU A 93 -14.28 -5.61 18.81
N ASN A 94 -13.88 -4.34 18.90
CA ASN A 94 -13.63 -3.70 20.20
C ASN A 94 -14.90 -3.70 21.07
N THR A 95 -16.07 -3.35 20.48
CA THR A 95 -17.34 -3.36 21.18
C THR A 95 -17.73 -4.75 21.69
N ALA A 96 -17.50 -5.82 20.89
CA ALA A 96 -17.75 -7.18 21.32
C ALA A 96 -16.83 -7.60 22.48
N MET A 97 -15.57 -7.19 22.44
CA MET A 97 -14.61 -7.41 23.53
C MET A 97 -14.99 -6.68 24.81
N ASP A 98 -15.41 -5.41 24.71
CA ASP A 98 -15.87 -4.61 25.86
C ASP A 98 -17.13 -5.19 26.53
N ARG A 99 -17.95 -5.87 25.74
CA ARG A 99 -19.16 -6.57 26.22
C ARG A 99 -18.92 -7.98 26.70
N TYR A 100 -17.68 -8.47 26.63
CA TYR A 100 -17.32 -9.88 26.93
C TYR A 100 -18.05 -10.90 26.05
N GLU A 101 -18.50 -10.51 24.87
CA GLU A 101 -19.15 -11.38 23.89
C GLU A 101 -18.08 -12.08 23.03
N PHE A 102 -17.36 -13.04 23.63
CA PHE A 102 -16.22 -13.70 22.99
C PHE A 102 -16.58 -14.48 21.74
N ASP A 103 -17.80 -15.03 21.68
CA ASP A 103 -18.29 -15.75 20.48
C ASP A 103 -18.42 -14.80 19.28
N SER A 104 -18.99 -13.60 19.52
CA SER A 104 -19.10 -12.55 18.51
C SER A 104 -17.72 -12.02 18.11
N ALA A 105 -16.83 -11.79 19.08
CA ALA A 105 -15.47 -11.36 18.82
C ALA A 105 -14.69 -12.39 17.99
N ALA A 106 -14.80 -13.67 18.30
CA ALA A 106 -14.17 -14.74 17.53
C ALA A 106 -14.69 -14.80 16.08
N ALA A 107 -16.00 -14.65 15.87
CA ALA A 107 -16.59 -14.62 14.54
C ALA A 107 -16.06 -13.42 13.71
N ILE A 108 -15.96 -12.23 14.32
CA ILE A 108 -15.44 -11.04 13.67
C ILE A 108 -13.95 -11.22 13.31
N LEU A 109 -13.14 -11.80 14.20
CA LEU A 109 -11.75 -12.12 13.93
C LEU A 109 -11.60 -13.07 12.75
N TRP A 110 -12.42 -14.12 12.67
CA TRP A 110 -12.42 -15.02 11.53
C TRP A 110 -12.73 -14.33 10.21
N VAL A 111 -13.71 -13.42 10.21
CA VAL A 111 -14.04 -12.60 9.02
C VAL A 111 -12.85 -11.74 8.60
N ILE A 112 -12.19 -11.07 9.53
CA ILE A 112 -11.00 -10.26 9.25
C ILE A 112 -9.88 -11.12 8.64
N ILE A 113 -9.59 -12.28 9.23
CA ILE A 113 -8.55 -13.21 8.74
C ILE A 113 -8.86 -13.65 7.31
N VAL A 114 -10.10 -14.06 7.02
CA VAL A 114 -10.50 -14.49 5.67
C VAL A 114 -10.35 -13.37 4.66
N ILE A 115 -10.76 -12.14 4.99
CA ILE A 115 -10.61 -10.97 4.10
C ILE A 115 -9.14 -10.68 3.82
N VAL A 116 -8.29 -10.68 4.85
CA VAL A 116 -6.85 -10.43 4.71
C VAL A 116 -6.20 -11.51 3.86
N MET A 117 -6.48 -12.79 4.12
CA MET A 117 -5.95 -13.91 3.32
C MET A 117 -6.39 -13.83 1.85
N PHE A 118 -7.63 -13.44 1.60
CA PHE A 118 -8.14 -13.25 0.24
C PHE A 118 -7.43 -12.09 -0.47
N ALA A 119 -7.21 -10.98 0.22
CA ALA A 119 -6.48 -9.83 -0.29
C ALA A 119 -5.01 -10.19 -0.60
N GLU A 120 -4.32 -10.88 0.31
CA GLU A 120 -2.95 -11.37 0.11
C GLU A 120 -2.84 -12.32 -1.09
N TYR A 121 -3.77 -13.27 -1.21
CA TYR A 121 -3.79 -14.21 -2.31
C TYR A 121 -4.01 -13.51 -3.66
N SER A 122 -4.94 -12.56 -3.71
CA SER A 122 -5.25 -11.78 -4.92
C SER A 122 -4.06 -10.89 -5.31
N SER A 123 -3.46 -10.19 -4.35
CA SER A 123 -2.29 -9.34 -4.55
C SER A 123 -1.08 -10.17 -5.03
N GLY A 124 -0.86 -11.33 -4.43
CA GLY A 124 0.21 -12.25 -4.85
C GLY A 124 0.06 -12.77 -6.28
N ARG A 125 -1.19 -13.02 -6.72
CA ARG A 125 -1.48 -13.39 -8.11
C ARG A 125 -1.20 -12.25 -9.09
N LEU A 126 -1.67 -11.03 -8.78
CA LEU A 126 -1.41 -9.84 -9.62
C LEU A 126 0.08 -9.54 -9.74
N ARG A 127 0.85 -9.69 -8.66
CA ARG A 127 2.29 -9.45 -8.66
C ARG A 127 3.05 -10.37 -9.63
N LYS A 128 2.62 -11.63 -9.75
CA LYS A 128 3.21 -12.59 -10.71
C LYS A 128 2.93 -12.24 -12.17
N TYR A 129 1.91 -11.46 -12.46
CA TYR A 129 1.59 -11.00 -13.81
C TYR A 129 2.36 -9.73 -14.22
N ILE A 130 2.88 -8.98 -13.24
CA ILE A 130 3.54 -7.68 -13.46
C ILE A 130 5.08 -7.81 -13.45
N GLN A 131 5.60 -8.85 -12.81
CA GLN A 131 7.03 -9.22 -12.81
C GLN A 131 7.31 -10.33 -13.81
#